data_818d5150f94d74b856c7534eb96dac8c
#
_entry.id   818d5150f94d74b856c7534eb96dac8c
#
_cell.length_a   1.000
_cell.length_b   1.000
_cell.length_c   1.000
_cell.angle_alpha   90.00
_cell.angle_beta   90.00
_cell.angle_gamma   90.00
#
_symmetry.space_group_name_H-M   'P 1'
#
loop_
_entity.id
_entity.type
_entity.pdbx_description
1 polymer ?
#
loop_
_entity_poly.entity_id
_entity_poly.type
_entity_poly.pdbx_seq_one_letter_code
_entity_poly.pdbx_strand_id
1 'polypeptide(L)'
;MTNFQILFMGTAPFSIPTLKKITTSGYELKGVYTSPSKKANRGMKISKSPVALYAEENNLKLYSPKELCSPEEIKFIKDMNLDFIVVIAYGLILPEEILNLPKFGCYNLHASVLPRWRGAAPIQRSMIEGDEMTGVTIMKMNKGLDTGDIVSQDKIKINISESYTELETKLSLMGADLFEKFFKDSLFKNTMQKQDDTLSCYAEKISKQETKIDWKEDALKIVRRINAYNPNPGAWFMWKNKRVKILKAIEVDIGAEPGKVIYDDFTIGCGNKSVSYTHLTLPTKRIV
;
A
#
# COMPACT_ATOMS: atom_id res chain seq x y z
N MET A 1 -0.83 22.60 -23.54
CA MET A 1 -0.95 21.81 -22.30
C MET A 1 -0.45 22.67 -21.15
N THR A 2 -1.20 22.77 -20.08
CA THR A 2 -0.78 23.55 -18.90
C THR A 2 0.40 22.84 -18.26
N ASN A 3 1.54 23.52 -18.14
CA ASN A 3 2.75 22.95 -17.55
C ASN A 3 2.69 23.11 -16.02
N PHE A 4 2.01 22.13 -15.35
CA PHE A 4 1.87 22.18 -13.90
C PHE A 4 3.18 21.91 -13.18
N GLN A 5 3.42 22.65 -12.10
CA GLN A 5 4.54 22.48 -11.20
C GLN A 5 4.14 21.51 -10.09
N ILE A 6 4.73 20.32 -10.11
CA ILE A 6 4.35 19.19 -9.24
C ILE A 6 5.50 18.84 -8.30
N LEU A 7 5.19 18.69 -7.01
CA LEU A 7 6.04 18.00 -6.06
C LEU A 7 5.47 16.61 -5.81
N PHE A 8 6.30 15.58 -5.94
CA PHE A 8 5.90 14.21 -5.67
C PHE A 8 6.43 13.74 -4.31
N MET A 9 5.59 13.13 -3.48
CA MET A 9 5.95 12.57 -2.18
C MET A 9 5.57 11.09 -2.12
N GLY A 10 6.56 10.20 -2.06
CA GLY A 10 6.32 8.76 -2.05
C GLY A 10 7.49 7.96 -1.49
N THR A 11 7.24 6.74 -1.04
CA THR A 11 8.28 5.88 -0.45
C THR A 11 8.19 4.43 -0.92
N ALA A 12 6.98 3.85 -0.95
CA ALA A 12 6.74 2.46 -1.27
C ALA A 12 6.76 2.17 -2.79
N PRO A 13 6.95 0.90 -3.23
CA PRO A 13 6.84 0.52 -4.64
C PRO A 13 5.53 0.96 -5.29
N PHE A 14 4.44 0.95 -4.55
CA PHE A 14 3.11 1.37 -4.98
C PHE A 14 3.08 2.76 -5.64
N SER A 15 3.98 3.66 -5.26
CA SER A 15 4.05 5.02 -5.78
C SER A 15 4.82 5.18 -7.11
N ILE A 16 5.62 4.18 -7.49
CA ILE A 16 6.50 4.25 -8.68
C ILE A 16 5.73 4.44 -10.00
N PRO A 17 4.65 3.69 -10.30
CA PRO A 17 3.95 3.87 -11.58
C PRO A 17 3.42 5.28 -11.78
N THR A 18 2.86 5.91 -10.73
CA THR A 18 2.39 7.31 -10.81
C THR A 18 3.55 8.28 -10.98
N LEU A 19 4.66 8.12 -10.25
CA LEU A 19 5.86 8.95 -10.44
C LEU A 19 6.37 8.84 -11.89
N LYS A 20 6.44 7.65 -12.44
CA LYS A 20 6.83 7.41 -13.83
C LYS A 20 5.90 8.14 -14.82
N LYS A 21 4.59 8.07 -14.60
CA LYS A 21 3.61 8.79 -15.45
C LYS A 21 3.84 10.31 -15.39
N ILE A 22 4.04 10.88 -14.20
CA ILE A 22 4.31 12.33 -14.03
C ILE A 22 5.57 12.74 -14.79
N THR A 23 6.67 11.97 -14.67
CA THR A 23 7.94 12.28 -15.33
C THR A 23 7.87 12.20 -16.86
N THR A 24 6.99 11.36 -17.42
CA THR A 24 6.84 11.17 -18.86
C THR A 24 5.74 12.02 -19.50
N SER A 25 4.92 12.70 -18.70
CA SER A 25 3.73 13.45 -19.18
C SER A 25 4.00 14.91 -19.52
N GLY A 26 5.24 15.38 -19.40
CA GLY A 26 5.62 16.77 -19.72
C GLY A 26 5.26 17.81 -18.66
N TYR A 27 4.86 17.38 -17.45
CA TYR A 27 4.70 18.26 -16.30
C TYR A 27 6.07 18.62 -15.70
N GLU A 28 6.16 19.80 -15.05
CA GLU A 28 7.38 20.22 -14.37
C GLU A 28 7.47 19.58 -12.97
N LEU A 29 8.21 18.47 -12.86
CA LEU A 29 8.48 17.84 -11.58
C LEU A 29 9.56 18.63 -10.83
N LYS A 30 9.17 19.39 -9.80
CA LYS A 30 10.06 20.25 -9.00
C LYS A 30 10.97 19.44 -8.07
N GLY A 31 10.52 18.24 -7.67
CA GLY A 31 11.28 17.34 -6.83
C GLY A 31 10.51 16.08 -6.43
N VAL A 32 11.24 15.15 -5.86
CA VAL A 32 10.73 13.89 -5.32
C VAL A 32 11.11 13.82 -3.84
N TYR A 33 10.11 13.71 -2.98
CA TYR A 33 10.29 13.51 -1.55
C TYR A 33 10.08 12.05 -1.19
N THR A 34 10.97 11.50 -0.39
CA THR A 34 10.87 10.13 0.13
C THR A 34 11.35 10.03 1.57
N SER A 35 10.95 8.98 2.28
CA SER A 35 11.47 8.74 3.63
C SER A 35 12.98 8.58 3.62
N PRO A 36 13.68 9.05 4.67
CA PRO A 36 15.11 8.81 4.83
C PRO A 36 15.47 7.33 4.78
N SER A 37 16.66 7.03 4.27
CA SER A 37 17.20 5.68 4.28
C SER A 37 17.23 5.09 5.69
N LYS A 38 16.74 3.87 5.84
CA LYS A 38 16.66 3.17 7.14
C LYS A 38 17.57 1.95 7.14
N LYS A 39 18.10 1.63 8.32
CA LYS A 39 18.75 0.33 8.52
C LYS A 39 17.71 -0.77 8.38
N ALA A 40 17.84 -1.59 7.36
CA ALA A 40 16.90 -2.67 7.05
C ALA A 40 17.65 -3.97 6.74
N ASN A 41 16.91 -5.08 6.74
CA ASN A 41 17.40 -6.43 6.44
C ASN A 41 18.38 -7.02 7.47
N ARG A 42 18.68 -8.32 7.28
CA ARG A 42 19.70 -9.03 8.09
C ARG A 42 21.07 -8.39 7.82
N GLY A 43 21.68 -7.83 8.87
CA GLY A 43 22.97 -7.12 8.77
C GLY A 43 22.88 -5.60 8.86
N MET A 44 21.68 -5.02 9.11
CA MET A 44 21.49 -3.58 9.37
C MET A 44 22.09 -2.67 8.27
N LYS A 45 22.10 -3.13 7.02
CA LYS A 45 22.57 -2.32 5.89
C LYS A 45 21.60 -1.16 5.67
N ILE A 46 22.14 0.02 5.37
CA ILE A 46 21.33 1.18 4.95
C ILE A 46 20.65 0.82 3.63
N SER A 47 19.31 0.84 3.63
CA SER A 47 18.51 0.58 2.44
C SER A 47 17.79 1.86 2.03
N LYS A 48 17.98 2.28 0.79
CA LYS A 48 17.21 3.36 0.16
C LYS A 48 15.77 2.88 -0.11
N SER A 49 14.84 3.83 -0.13
CA SER A 49 13.47 3.53 -0.55
C SER A 49 13.42 3.19 -2.06
N PRO A 50 12.42 2.43 -2.53
CA PRO A 50 12.20 2.22 -3.96
C PRO A 50 12.08 3.52 -4.75
N VAL A 51 11.43 4.54 -4.19
CA VAL A 51 11.31 5.87 -4.81
C VAL A 51 12.67 6.57 -4.90
N ALA A 52 13.53 6.45 -3.86
CA ALA A 52 14.87 7.02 -3.92
C ALA A 52 15.72 6.39 -5.03
N LEU A 53 15.68 5.05 -5.15
CA LEU A 53 16.38 4.35 -6.22
C LEU A 53 15.91 4.80 -7.60
N TYR A 54 14.59 4.85 -7.81
CA TYR A 54 14.01 5.32 -9.08
C TYR A 54 14.40 6.77 -9.39
N ALA A 55 14.36 7.65 -8.41
CA ALA A 55 14.71 9.07 -8.59
C ALA A 55 16.19 9.25 -8.98
N GLU A 56 17.09 8.51 -8.34
CA GLU A 56 18.52 8.54 -8.66
C GLU A 56 18.80 7.99 -10.06
N GLU A 57 18.21 6.84 -10.43
CA GLU A 57 18.34 6.23 -11.76
C GLU A 57 17.85 7.14 -12.90
N ASN A 58 16.89 8.02 -12.61
CA ASN A 58 16.31 8.95 -13.59
C ASN A 58 16.79 10.40 -13.42
N ASN A 59 17.82 10.65 -12.61
CA ASN A 59 18.39 11.98 -12.34
C ASN A 59 17.36 13.02 -11.85
N LEU A 60 16.37 12.59 -11.06
CA LEU A 60 15.37 13.46 -10.48
C LEU A 60 15.91 14.15 -9.21
N LYS A 61 15.46 15.36 -8.94
CA LYS A 61 15.79 16.07 -7.68
C LYS A 61 15.17 15.32 -6.51
N LEU A 62 16.00 14.74 -5.63
CA LEU A 62 15.58 13.88 -4.53
C LEU A 62 15.79 14.58 -3.18
N TYR A 63 14.77 14.55 -2.33
CA TYR A 63 14.78 15.09 -0.97
C TYR A 63 14.31 14.02 0.01
N SER A 64 14.96 13.95 1.18
CA SER A 64 14.65 12.93 2.20
C SER A 64 14.66 13.52 3.60
N PRO A 65 13.77 14.48 3.90
CA PRO A 65 13.70 15.12 5.20
C PRO A 65 13.27 14.11 6.28
N LYS A 66 13.73 14.32 7.51
CA LYS A 66 13.30 13.52 8.66
C LYS A 66 11.90 13.90 9.13
N GLU A 67 11.56 15.16 8.97
CA GLU A 67 10.28 15.77 9.34
C GLU A 67 9.89 16.86 8.36
N LEU A 68 8.63 17.22 8.32
CA LEU A 68 8.08 18.24 7.42
C LEU A 68 7.63 19.52 8.16
N CYS A 69 7.72 19.54 9.49
CA CYS A 69 7.18 20.62 10.31
C CYS A 69 8.21 21.72 10.64
N SER A 70 9.48 21.60 10.17
CA SER A 70 10.45 22.67 10.40
C SER A 70 10.14 23.90 9.55
N PRO A 71 10.35 25.12 10.09
CA PRO A 71 10.13 26.36 9.33
C PRO A 71 10.94 26.44 8.04
N GLU A 72 12.15 25.89 8.05
CA GLU A 72 13.06 25.84 6.90
C GLU A 72 12.48 24.98 5.79
N GLU A 73 11.95 23.78 6.14
CA GLU A 73 11.36 22.86 5.18
C GLU A 73 10.07 23.43 4.57
N ILE A 74 9.21 24.00 5.41
CA ILE A 74 7.98 24.67 4.94
C ILE A 74 8.31 25.81 3.99
N LYS A 75 9.29 26.67 4.33
CA LYS A 75 9.76 27.75 3.45
C LYS A 75 10.32 27.21 2.14
N PHE A 76 11.14 26.16 2.20
CA PHE A 76 11.73 25.54 1.02
C PHE A 76 10.66 25.03 0.04
N ILE A 77 9.63 24.34 0.55
CA ILE A 77 8.50 23.85 -0.27
C ILE A 77 7.69 25.04 -0.82
N LYS A 78 7.46 26.08 0.00
CA LYS A 78 6.75 27.29 -0.42
C LYS A 78 7.45 28.00 -1.58
N ASP A 79 8.77 28.11 -1.54
CA ASP A 79 9.58 28.78 -2.57
C ASP A 79 9.58 28.02 -3.92
N MET A 80 9.12 26.76 -3.95
CA MET A 80 8.93 25.99 -5.19
C MET A 80 7.75 26.47 -6.04
N ASN A 81 6.82 27.25 -5.49
CA ASN A 81 5.62 27.77 -6.19
C ASN A 81 4.79 26.67 -6.89
N LEU A 82 4.36 25.68 -6.12
CA LEU A 82 3.72 24.46 -6.61
C LEU A 82 2.26 24.67 -7.02
N ASP A 83 1.86 24.02 -8.11
CA ASP A 83 0.45 23.83 -8.45
C ASP A 83 -0.17 22.67 -7.66
N PHE A 84 0.59 21.57 -7.52
CA PHE A 84 0.16 20.35 -6.84
C PHE A 84 1.24 19.72 -5.98
N ILE A 85 0.81 19.07 -4.89
CA ILE A 85 1.59 18.02 -4.25
C ILE A 85 0.85 16.69 -4.44
N VAL A 86 1.52 15.67 -5.01
CA VAL A 86 1.02 14.30 -5.16
C VAL A 86 1.65 13.44 -4.09
N VAL A 87 0.82 12.83 -3.25
CA VAL A 87 1.27 12.03 -2.09
C VAL A 87 0.82 10.58 -2.27
N ILE A 88 1.75 9.63 -2.26
CA ILE A 88 1.43 8.20 -2.43
C ILE A 88 2.32 7.35 -1.52
N ALA A 89 1.74 6.71 -0.52
CA ALA A 89 2.45 5.84 0.41
C ALA A 89 3.78 6.46 0.92
N TYR A 90 3.73 7.74 1.32
CA TYR A 90 4.91 8.52 1.73
C TYR A 90 5.41 8.18 3.12
N GLY A 91 4.49 8.03 4.08
CA GLY A 91 4.78 7.58 5.43
C GLY A 91 5.14 8.67 6.45
N LEU A 92 5.05 9.95 6.09
CA LEU A 92 5.06 11.09 7.00
C LEU A 92 3.73 11.84 6.89
N ILE A 93 3.29 12.41 8.01
CA ILE A 93 2.09 13.27 8.06
C ILE A 93 2.47 14.65 7.52
N LEU A 94 1.67 15.18 6.60
CA LEU A 94 1.83 16.54 6.11
C LEU A 94 1.18 17.51 7.10
N PRO A 95 1.92 18.51 7.62
CA PRO A 95 1.34 19.56 8.45
C PRO A 95 0.40 20.45 7.63
N GLU A 96 -0.53 21.11 8.31
CA GLU A 96 -1.56 21.92 7.67
C GLU A 96 -0.97 23.03 6.79
N GLU A 97 0.14 23.58 7.23
CA GLU A 97 0.87 24.61 6.49
C GLU A 97 1.26 24.09 5.10
N ILE A 98 1.77 22.86 4.98
CA ILE A 98 2.13 22.25 3.69
C ILE A 98 0.89 21.90 2.87
N LEU A 99 -0.20 21.42 3.50
CA LEU A 99 -1.45 21.11 2.80
C LEU A 99 -2.01 22.31 2.03
N ASN A 100 -1.77 23.51 2.52
CA ASN A 100 -2.26 24.76 1.96
C ASN A 100 -1.27 25.51 1.05
N LEU A 101 -0.05 25.00 0.84
CA LEU A 101 0.96 25.65 -0.01
C LEU A 101 0.64 25.56 -1.52
N PRO A 102 0.27 24.38 -2.07
CA PRO A 102 0.06 24.29 -3.50
C PRO A 102 -1.24 25.00 -3.92
N LYS A 103 -1.20 25.64 -5.07
CA LYS A 103 -2.33 26.40 -5.62
C LYS A 103 -3.63 25.60 -5.70
N PHE A 104 -3.55 24.33 -6.08
CA PHE A 104 -4.71 23.45 -6.20
C PHE A 104 -4.83 22.45 -5.05
N GLY A 105 -3.81 22.34 -4.20
CA GLY A 105 -3.77 21.52 -2.99
C GLY A 105 -2.96 20.24 -3.12
N CYS A 106 -3.05 19.43 -2.08
CA CYS A 106 -2.38 18.13 -1.97
C CYS A 106 -3.36 17.02 -2.30
N TYR A 107 -2.94 16.04 -3.11
CA TYR A 107 -3.76 14.91 -3.52
C TYR A 107 -3.08 13.59 -3.16
N ASN A 108 -3.84 12.69 -2.56
CA ASN A 108 -3.36 11.36 -2.21
C ASN A 108 -4.01 10.29 -3.08
N LEU A 109 -3.21 9.29 -3.50
CA LEU A 109 -3.72 8.03 -4.03
C LEU A 109 -3.83 7.03 -2.89
N HIS A 110 -5.05 6.70 -2.53
CA HIS A 110 -5.35 5.71 -1.50
C HIS A 110 -5.77 4.37 -2.12
N ALA A 111 -5.25 3.27 -1.59
CA ALA A 111 -5.44 1.94 -2.16
C ALA A 111 -6.70 1.24 -1.64
N SER A 112 -7.83 1.95 -1.64
CA SER A 112 -9.17 1.42 -1.38
C SER A 112 -10.24 2.26 -2.07
N VAL A 113 -11.47 1.78 -2.07
CA VAL A 113 -12.67 2.56 -2.41
C VAL A 113 -13.13 3.28 -1.15
N LEU A 114 -12.63 4.52 -0.92
CA LEU A 114 -13.03 5.33 0.23
C LEU A 114 -14.55 5.61 0.21
N PRO A 115 -15.20 5.69 1.38
CA PRO A 115 -14.62 5.85 2.72
C PRO A 115 -14.23 4.55 3.42
N ARG A 116 -14.39 3.38 2.77
CA ARG A 116 -13.98 2.10 3.35
C ARG A 116 -12.46 1.97 3.36
N TRP A 117 -11.90 1.46 4.45
CA TRP A 117 -10.48 1.19 4.65
C TRP A 117 -9.59 2.44 4.65
N ARG A 118 -9.96 3.52 5.35
CA ARG A 118 -9.03 4.60 5.70
C ARG A 118 -7.86 4.04 6.52
N GLY A 119 -6.64 4.53 6.32
CA GLY A 119 -5.48 4.16 7.14
C GLY A 119 -4.39 3.37 6.44
N ALA A 120 -3.61 2.59 7.21
CA ALA A 120 -2.27 2.17 6.81
C ALA A 120 -2.20 0.89 5.94
N ALA A 121 -3.22 0.02 5.96
CA ALA A 121 -3.15 -1.30 5.32
C ALA A 121 -4.44 -1.66 4.53
N PRO A 122 -4.95 -0.77 3.66
CA PRO A 122 -6.25 -0.94 3.00
C PRO A 122 -6.31 -2.21 2.14
N ILE A 123 -5.25 -2.52 1.39
CA ILE A 123 -5.19 -3.71 0.52
C ILE A 123 -5.29 -4.99 1.35
N GLN A 124 -4.47 -5.11 2.41
CA GLN A 124 -4.48 -6.31 3.24
C GLN A 124 -5.83 -6.48 3.94
N ARG A 125 -6.39 -5.39 4.48
CA ARG A 125 -7.67 -5.46 5.21
C ARG A 125 -8.82 -5.87 4.29
N SER A 126 -8.92 -5.32 3.09
CA SER A 126 -9.96 -5.74 2.13
C SER A 126 -9.84 -7.21 1.75
N MET A 127 -8.61 -7.73 1.56
CA MET A 127 -8.39 -9.15 1.28
C MET A 127 -8.77 -10.06 2.46
N ILE A 128 -8.38 -9.68 3.69
CA ILE A 128 -8.64 -10.47 4.91
C ILE A 128 -10.13 -10.56 5.20
N GLU A 129 -10.83 -9.44 5.11
CA GLU A 129 -12.28 -9.38 5.33
C GLU A 129 -13.08 -10.05 4.21
N GLY A 130 -12.43 -10.28 3.05
CA GLY A 130 -13.04 -10.95 1.91
C GLY A 130 -13.98 -10.06 1.15
N ASP A 131 -13.65 -8.79 1.04
CA ASP A 131 -14.34 -7.88 0.14
C ASP A 131 -14.27 -8.44 -1.29
N GLU A 132 -15.38 -8.42 -2.00
CA GLU A 132 -15.40 -8.84 -3.42
C GLU A 132 -14.73 -7.83 -4.33
N MET A 133 -14.81 -6.54 -3.96
CA MET A 133 -14.29 -5.42 -4.70
C MET A 133 -13.40 -4.57 -3.83
N THR A 134 -12.32 -4.07 -4.42
CA THR A 134 -11.50 -2.98 -3.88
C THR A 134 -11.22 -1.96 -4.97
N GLY A 135 -10.28 -1.06 -4.79
CA GLY A 135 -9.95 -0.08 -5.81
C GLY A 135 -8.91 0.92 -5.37
N VAL A 136 -8.87 2.02 -6.08
CA VAL A 136 -8.06 3.19 -5.76
C VAL A 136 -8.91 4.45 -5.73
N THR A 137 -8.54 5.36 -4.86
CA THR A 137 -9.20 6.67 -4.72
C THR A 137 -8.17 7.79 -4.80
N ILE A 138 -8.37 8.76 -5.68
CA ILE A 138 -7.73 10.06 -5.58
C ILE A 138 -8.59 10.92 -4.67
N MET A 139 -8.01 11.42 -3.58
CA MET A 139 -8.68 12.35 -2.68
C MET A 139 -7.85 13.61 -2.47
N LYS A 140 -8.52 14.75 -2.26
CA LYS A 140 -7.88 15.98 -1.79
C LYS A 140 -7.60 15.85 -0.31
N MET A 141 -6.34 16.02 0.08
CA MET A 141 -5.93 15.83 1.47
C MET A 141 -6.43 16.95 2.38
N ASN A 142 -6.77 16.58 3.62
CA ASN A 142 -7.08 17.46 4.73
C ASN A 142 -6.30 17.01 5.98
N LYS A 143 -6.58 17.59 7.15
CA LYS A 143 -5.94 17.24 8.43
C LYS A 143 -6.23 15.82 8.92
N GLY A 144 -7.36 15.23 8.49
CA GLY A 144 -7.78 13.91 8.95
C GLY A 144 -7.07 12.79 8.19
N LEU A 145 -6.98 11.63 8.83
CA LEU A 145 -6.40 10.45 8.20
C LEU A 145 -7.35 9.91 7.12
N ASP A 146 -7.01 10.13 5.86
CA ASP A 146 -7.75 9.67 4.69
C ASP A 146 -9.24 10.08 4.66
N THR A 147 -9.55 11.28 5.21
CA THR A 147 -10.92 11.82 5.31
C THR A 147 -11.22 12.91 4.28
N GLY A 148 -10.27 13.21 3.40
CA GLY A 148 -10.40 14.25 2.41
C GLY A 148 -11.45 13.93 1.34
N ASP A 149 -11.89 14.96 0.60
CA ASP A 149 -12.92 14.81 -0.42
C ASP A 149 -12.45 13.91 -1.57
N ILE A 150 -13.32 12.99 -1.99
CA ILE A 150 -13.08 12.09 -3.11
C ILE A 150 -13.14 12.87 -4.42
N VAL A 151 -12.11 12.73 -5.24
CA VAL A 151 -12.03 13.33 -6.57
C VAL A 151 -12.39 12.32 -7.66
N SER A 152 -11.83 11.14 -7.55
CA SER A 152 -12.05 10.05 -8.52
C SER A 152 -11.75 8.70 -7.89
N GLN A 153 -12.45 7.67 -8.38
CA GLN A 153 -12.27 6.29 -7.92
C GLN A 153 -12.37 5.33 -9.10
N ASP A 154 -11.52 4.29 -9.05
CA ASP A 154 -11.64 3.11 -9.91
C ASP A 154 -11.72 1.86 -9.05
N LYS A 155 -12.51 0.85 -9.50
CA LYS A 155 -12.78 -0.39 -8.75
C LYS A 155 -12.28 -1.61 -9.50
N ILE A 156 -11.85 -2.63 -8.75
CA ILE A 156 -11.42 -3.92 -9.29
C ILE A 156 -11.91 -5.06 -8.39
N LYS A 157 -12.21 -6.21 -8.99
CA LYS A 157 -12.57 -7.42 -8.25
C LYS A 157 -11.33 -8.05 -7.61
N ILE A 158 -11.44 -8.48 -6.35
CA ILE A 158 -10.41 -9.24 -5.66
C ILE A 158 -10.56 -10.71 -6.03
N ASN A 159 -9.50 -11.33 -6.54
CA ASN A 159 -9.47 -12.76 -6.75
C ASN A 159 -8.95 -13.45 -5.48
N ILE A 160 -9.65 -14.45 -4.99
CA ILE A 160 -9.31 -15.14 -3.74
C ILE A 160 -7.93 -15.81 -3.76
N SER A 161 -7.46 -16.24 -4.93
CA SER A 161 -6.14 -16.86 -5.12
C SER A 161 -5.02 -15.83 -5.31
N GLU A 162 -5.36 -14.54 -5.35
CA GLU A 162 -4.42 -13.45 -5.59
C GLU A 162 -3.66 -13.11 -4.31
N SER A 163 -2.35 -12.91 -4.44
CA SER A 163 -1.51 -12.42 -3.35
C SER A 163 -1.60 -10.89 -3.23
N TYR A 164 -1.22 -10.39 -2.04
CA TYR A 164 -1.07 -8.94 -1.82
C TYR A 164 -0.24 -8.26 -2.92
N THR A 165 0.91 -8.84 -3.28
CA THR A 165 1.81 -8.23 -4.28
C THR A 165 1.17 -8.13 -5.67
N GLU A 166 0.40 -9.15 -6.08
CA GLU A 166 -0.32 -9.15 -7.34
C GLU A 166 -1.40 -8.07 -7.36
N LEU A 167 -2.19 -7.98 -6.29
CA LEU A 167 -3.24 -6.96 -6.15
C LEU A 167 -2.64 -5.55 -6.02
N GLU A 168 -1.60 -5.36 -5.20
CA GLU A 168 -0.87 -4.09 -5.06
C GLU A 168 -0.37 -3.58 -6.41
N THR A 169 0.22 -4.47 -7.23
CA THR A 169 0.71 -4.11 -8.57
C THR A 169 -0.42 -3.62 -9.47
N LYS A 170 -1.55 -4.32 -9.51
CA LYS A 170 -2.72 -3.91 -10.29
C LYS A 170 -3.26 -2.55 -9.84
N LEU A 171 -3.42 -2.37 -8.53
CA LEU A 171 -3.91 -1.12 -7.95
C LEU A 171 -2.95 0.05 -8.20
N SER A 172 -1.64 -0.17 -8.13
CA SER A 172 -0.66 0.88 -8.39
C SER A 172 -0.67 1.36 -9.84
N LEU A 173 -0.82 0.45 -10.80
CA LEU A 173 -0.97 0.79 -12.23
C LEU A 173 -2.29 1.50 -12.49
N MET A 174 -3.40 0.98 -11.95
CA MET A 174 -4.72 1.60 -12.05
C MET A 174 -4.74 3.02 -11.46
N GLY A 175 -4.07 3.21 -10.32
CA GLY A 175 -3.92 4.52 -9.70
C GLY A 175 -3.09 5.49 -10.54
N ALA A 176 -2.06 5.02 -11.21
CA ALA A 176 -1.27 5.83 -12.14
C ALA A 176 -2.10 6.29 -13.34
N ASP A 177 -2.93 5.40 -13.91
CA ASP A 177 -3.84 5.74 -15.00
C ASP A 177 -4.93 6.72 -14.55
N LEU A 178 -5.44 6.54 -13.33
CA LEU A 178 -6.41 7.45 -12.74
C LEU A 178 -5.84 8.86 -12.53
N PHE A 179 -4.59 8.99 -12.06
CA PHE A 179 -3.90 10.27 -11.95
C PHE A 179 -3.64 10.92 -13.32
N GLU A 180 -3.28 10.12 -14.33
CA GLU A 180 -3.11 10.65 -15.69
C GLU A 180 -4.41 11.25 -16.23
N LYS A 181 -5.56 10.59 -16.03
CA LYS A 181 -6.89 11.12 -16.37
C LYS A 181 -7.19 12.40 -15.58
N PHE A 182 -6.96 12.38 -14.26
CA PHE A 182 -7.17 13.53 -13.39
C PHE A 182 -6.44 14.78 -13.88
N PHE A 183 -5.18 14.66 -14.31
CA PHE A 183 -4.43 15.81 -14.83
C PHE A 183 -4.87 16.24 -16.24
N LYS A 184 -5.39 15.32 -17.10
CA LYS A 184 -5.87 15.63 -18.45
C LYS A 184 -7.24 16.28 -18.47
N ASP A 185 -8.16 15.81 -17.62
CA ASP A 185 -9.57 16.22 -17.61
C ASP A 185 -9.80 17.60 -16.97
N SER A 186 -8.77 18.44 -17.00
CA SER A 186 -8.79 19.80 -16.40
C SER A 186 -9.56 19.84 -15.07
N LEU A 187 -8.83 19.87 -14.03
CA LEU A 187 -9.04 20.09 -12.60
C LEU A 187 -10.35 20.74 -12.13
N PHE A 188 -11.10 21.33 -12.98
CA PHE A 188 -12.21 22.21 -12.68
C PHE A 188 -13.59 21.61 -12.98
N LYS A 189 -13.64 20.39 -13.57
CA LYS A 189 -14.91 19.73 -13.89
C LYS A 189 -15.34 18.68 -12.88
N ASN A 190 -14.41 18.22 -12.03
CA ASN A 190 -14.74 17.18 -11.05
C ASN A 190 -15.33 17.82 -9.80
N THR A 191 -16.61 17.61 -9.57
CA THR A 191 -17.25 17.89 -8.28
C THR A 191 -16.65 16.95 -7.26
N MET A 192 -15.87 17.50 -6.30
CA MET A 192 -15.35 16.73 -5.18
C MET A 192 -16.51 16.27 -4.31
N GLN A 193 -16.51 14.99 -3.96
CA GLN A 193 -17.54 14.38 -3.13
C GLN A 193 -17.02 14.21 -1.69
N LYS A 194 -17.73 14.77 -0.72
CA LYS A 194 -17.44 14.51 0.68
C LYS A 194 -17.64 13.03 0.99
N GLN A 195 -16.75 12.49 1.80
CA GLN A 195 -16.89 11.13 2.29
C GLN A 195 -18.03 11.03 3.31
N ASP A 196 -18.83 9.96 3.22
CA ASP A 196 -19.81 9.62 4.24
C ASP A 196 -19.12 8.85 5.38
N ASP A 197 -18.98 9.50 6.53
CA ASP A 197 -18.30 8.91 7.69
C ASP A 197 -19.03 7.69 8.25
N THR A 198 -20.35 7.54 8.01
CA THR A 198 -21.11 6.38 8.47
C THR A 198 -20.73 5.08 7.75
N LEU A 199 -20.14 5.20 6.55
CA LEU A 199 -19.66 4.08 5.71
C LEU A 199 -18.16 3.81 5.91
N SER A 200 -17.50 4.59 6.77
CA SER A 200 -16.06 4.47 6.96
C SER A 200 -15.69 3.30 7.87
N CYS A 201 -14.58 2.67 7.58
CA CYS A 201 -13.86 1.79 8.49
C CYS A 201 -12.34 2.01 8.36
N TYR A 202 -11.59 1.57 9.38
CA TYR A 202 -10.16 1.81 9.43
C TYR A 202 -9.35 0.56 9.14
N ALA A 203 -8.34 0.72 8.29
CA ALA A 203 -7.35 -0.28 7.93
C ALA A 203 -6.11 -0.13 8.81
N GLU A 204 -6.17 -0.69 10.01
CA GLU A 204 -5.04 -0.69 10.94
C GLU A 204 -3.83 -1.39 10.35
N LYS A 205 -2.64 -0.89 10.72
CA LYS A 205 -1.37 -1.50 10.32
C LYS A 205 -1.30 -2.96 10.76
N ILE A 206 -0.82 -3.82 9.87
CA ILE A 206 -0.65 -5.25 10.15
C ILE A 206 0.40 -5.46 11.23
N SER A 207 0.00 -6.11 12.33
CA SER A 207 0.89 -6.46 13.42
C SER A 207 1.57 -7.81 13.18
N LYS A 208 2.75 -8.02 13.79
CA LYS A 208 3.44 -9.31 13.67
C LYS A 208 2.70 -10.45 14.39
N GLN A 209 1.87 -10.13 15.36
CA GLN A 209 1.14 -11.13 16.16
C GLN A 209 -0.03 -11.70 15.37
N GLU A 210 -0.79 -10.85 14.66
CA GLU A 210 -1.96 -11.29 13.88
C GLU A 210 -1.58 -12.17 12.68
N THR A 211 -0.31 -12.23 12.28
CA THR A 211 0.14 -13.09 11.17
C THR A 211 0.42 -14.53 11.58
N LYS A 212 0.26 -14.86 12.88
CA LYS A 212 0.28 -16.25 13.33
C LYS A 212 -1.02 -16.94 12.92
N ILE A 213 -0.90 -18.08 12.27
CA ILE A 213 -2.06 -18.90 11.85
C ILE A 213 -2.63 -19.61 13.06
N ASP A 214 -3.95 -19.48 13.25
CA ASP A 214 -4.74 -20.33 14.14
C ASP A 214 -5.53 -21.33 13.25
N TRP A 215 -5.16 -22.59 13.32
CA TRP A 215 -5.79 -23.64 12.53
C TRP A 215 -7.24 -23.94 12.93
N LYS A 216 -7.72 -23.40 14.06
CA LYS A 216 -9.13 -23.52 14.48
C LYS A 216 -10.05 -22.57 13.73
N GLU A 217 -9.49 -21.57 13.03
CA GLU A 217 -10.28 -20.67 12.20
C GLU A 217 -10.78 -21.36 10.92
N ASP A 218 -11.74 -20.73 10.27
CA ASP A 218 -12.25 -21.13 8.94
C ASP A 218 -11.15 -21.19 7.89
N ALA A 219 -11.12 -22.23 7.06
CA ALA A 219 -10.08 -22.45 6.05
C ALA A 219 -9.98 -21.28 5.07
N LEU A 220 -11.13 -20.75 4.63
CA LEU A 220 -11.19 -19.62 3.72
C LEU A 220 -10.57 -18.35 4.34
N LYS A 221 -10.85 -18.11 5.63
CA LYS A 221 -10.27 -17.00 6.38
C LYS A 221 -8.75 -17.12 6.50
N ILE A 222 -8.25 -18.33 6.75
CA ILE A 222 -6.81 -18.63 6.79
C ILE A 222 -6.17 -18.37 5.42
N VAL A 223 -6.79 -18.82 4.31
CA VAL A 223 -6.30 -18.58 2.95
C VAL A 223 -6.22 -17.09 2.64
N ARG A 224 -7.27 -16.32 2.94
CA ARG A 224 -7.28 -14.86 2.76
C ARG A 224 -6.13 -14.19 3.50
N ARG A 225 -5.89 -14.57 4.77
CA ARG A 225 -4.76 -14.04 5.57
C ARG A 225 -3.41 -14.41 4.97
N ILE A 226 -3.21 -15.66 4.54
CA ILE A 226 -1.97 -16.09 3.91
C ILE A 226 -1.69 -15.23 2.69
N ASN A 227 -2.65 -15.08 1.81
CA ASN A 227 -2.51 -14.31 0.58
C ASN A 227 -2.32 -12.81 0.83
N ALA A 228 -3.04 -12.23 1.80
CA ALA A 228 -2.93 -10.83 2.18
C ALA A 228 -1.58 -10.48 2.84
N TYR A 229 -0.93 -11.44 3.50
CA TYR A 229 0.36 -11.21 4.15
C TYR A 229 1.57 -11.58 3.27
N ASN A 230 1.35 -12.15 2.10
CA ASN A 230 2.42 -12.57 1.20
C ASN A 230 3.02 -11.41 0.41
N PRO A 231 4.35 -11.21 0.38
CA PRO A 231 5.40 -11.98 1.07
C PRO A 231 5.72 -11.46 2.48
N ASN A 232 5.29 -10.26 2.81
CA ASN A 232 5.62 -9.57 4.06
C ASN A 232 4.36 -9.03 4.76
N PRO A 233 4.22 -9.29 6.06
CA PRO A 233 5.17 -10.00 6.95
C PRO A 233 5.18 -11.52 6.78
N GLY A 234 4.24 -12.10 6.04
CA GLY A 234 4.03 -13.53 5.80
C GLY A 234 3.31 -14.23 6.95
N ALA A 235 2.23 -14.95 6.63
CA ALA A 235 1.53 -15.80 7.59
C ALA A 235 2.45 -16.95 8.06
N TRP A 236 2.33 -17.36 9.32
CA TRP A 236 3.24 -18.35 9.88
C TRP A 236 2.61 -19.18 10.99
N PHE A 237 3.17 -20.37 11.20
CA PHE A 237 2.86 -21.24 12.32
C PHE A 237 4.15 -21.84 12.91
N MET A 238 4.03 -22.50 14.06
CA MET A 238 5.14 -23.22 14.69
C MET A 238 5.07 -24.70 14.34
N TRP A 239 6.19 -25.26 13.85
CA TRP A 239 6.37 -26.68 13.62
C TRP A 239 7.71 -27.14 14.24
N LYS A 240 7.66 -28.11 15.16
CA LYS A 240 8.86 -28.59 15.89
C LYS A 240 9.78 -27.47 16.38
N ASN A 241 9.21 -26.48 17.08
CA ASN A 241 9.89 -25.28 17.58
C ASN A 241 10.55 -24.39 16.50
N LYS A 242 10.17 -24.53 15.23
CA LYS A 242 10.60 -23.68 14.12
C LYS A 242 9.42 -22.91 13.57
N ARG A 243 9.66 -21.64 13.25
CA ARG A 243 8.68 -20.80 12.57
C ARG A 243 8.70 -21.11 11.09
N VAL A 244 7.58 -21.60 10.57
CA VAL A 244 7.36 -21.89 9.14
C VAL A 244 6.44 -20.82 8.58
N LYS A 245 6.79 -20.20 7.46
CA LYS A 245 5.93 -19.25 6.75
C LYS A 245 5.26 -19.95 5.58
N ILE A 246 3.96 -19.69 5.40
CA ILE A 246 3.21 -20.07 4.21
C ILE A 246 3.08 -18.84 3.33
N LEU A 247 3.39 -18.96 2.06
CA LEU A 247 3.34 -17.85 1.11
C LEU A 247 2.11 -17.93 0.19
N LYS A 248 1.64 -19.15 -0.12
CA LYS A 248 0.45 -19.32 -0.95
C LYS A 248 -0.33 -20.55 -0.50
N ALA A 249 -1.65 -20.42 -0.47
CA ALA A 249 -2.54 -21.50 -0.08
C ALA A 249 -3.88 -21.40 -0.80
N ILE A 250 -4.57 -22.53 -0.87
CA ILE A 250 -5.94 -22.67 -1.37
C ILE A 250 -6.79 -23.44 -0.37
N GLU A 251 -8.07 -23.15 -0.33
CA GLU A 251 -9.05 -23.98 0.37
C GLU A 251 -9.29 -25.29 -0.39
N VAL A 252 -9.37 -26.39 0.35
CA VAL A 252 -9.76 -27.71 -0.19
C VAL A 252 -10.92 -28.26 0.63
N ASP A 253 -11.89 -28.88 -0.05
CA ASP A 253 -13.12 -29.39 0.57
C ASP A 253 -12.87 -30.79 1.20
N ILE A 254 -12.01 -30.82 2.20
CA ILE A 254 -11.64 -32.02 2.97
C ILE A 254 -11.74 -31.63 4.45
N GLY A 255 -12.58 -32.34 5.21
CA GLY A 255 -12.67 -32.16 6.65
C GLY A 255 -11.56 -32.91 7.37
N ALA A 256 -10.91 -32.24 8.33
CA ALA A 256 -9.94 -32.87 9.23
C ALA A 256 -9.81 -32.09 10.54
N GLU A 257 -9.21 -32.73 11.52
CA GLU A 257 -8.93 -32.11 12.81
C GLU A 257 -7.99 -30.91 12.65
N PRO A 258 -8.30 -29.73 13.26
CA PRO A 258 -7.50 -28.53 13.13
C PRO A 258 -6.03 -28.71 13.50
N GLY A 259 -5.13 -28.32 12.60
CA GLY A 259 -3.69 -28.45 12.74
C GLY A 259 -3.11 -29.80 12.37
N LYS A 260 -3.93 -30.80 11.99
CA LYS A 260 -3.47 -32.11 11.54
C LYS A 260 -3.11 -32.09 10.06
N VAL A 261 -1.91 -32.55 9.74
CA VAL A 261 -1.50 -32.79 8.34
C VAL A 261 -2.19 -34.05 7.83
N ILE A 262 -2.86 -33.95 6.68
CA ILE A 262 -3.73 -35.04 6.15
C ILE A 262 -2.98 -35.86 5.12
N TYR A 263 -2.23 -35.21 4.25
CA TYR A 263 -1.52 -35.84 3.13
C TYR A 263 -0.08 -35.36 3.01
N ASP A 264 0.75 -36.06 2.30
CA ASP A 264 2.14 -35.72 2.00
C ASP A 264 2.25 -34.43 1.15
N ASP A 265 1.16 -33.95 0.57
CA ASP A 265 1.03 -32.73 -0.20
C ASP A 265 0.84 -31.45 0.65
N PHE A 266 1.09 -31.56 1.96
CA PHE A 266 0.99 -30.44 2.89
C PHE A 266 -0.41 -29.84 3.04
N THR A 267 -1.43 -30.67 3.07
CA THR A 267 -2.79 -30.28 3.42
C THR A 267 -2.98 -30.32 4.93
N ILE A 268 -3.49 -29.22 5.53
CA ILE A 268 -3.70 -29.10 6.98
C ILE A 268 -5.18 -28.86 7.27
N GLY A 269 -5.74 -29.61 8.21
CA GLY A 269 -7.11 -29.44 8.71
C GLY A 269 -7.30 -28.08 9.37
N CYS A 270 -8.47 -27.48 9.18
CA CYS A 270 -8.89 -26.21 9.77
C CYS A 270 -10.21 -26.36 10.50
N GLY A 271 -10.83 -25.25 10.96
CA GLY A 271 -12.06 -25.28 11.74
C GLY A 271 -13.26 -25.92 11.03
N ASN A 272 -13.30 -25.88 9.70
CA ASN A 272 -14.39 -26.43 8.89
C ASN A 272 -13.92 -27.35 7.75
N LYS A 273 -12.92 -26.93 7.02
CA LYS A 273 -12.32 -27.59 5.85
C LYS A 273 -10.82 -27.72 6.05
N SER A 274 -10.06 -27.80 4.96
CA SER A 274 -8.59 -27.83 5.01
C SER A 274 -7.95 -26.80 4.10
N VAL A 275 -6.69 -26.52 4.35
CA VAL A 275 -5.85 -25.64 3.55
C VAL A 275 -4.72 -26.46 2.94
N SER A 276 -4.62 -26.45 1.61
CA SER A 276 -3.45 -26.94 0.88
C SER A 276 -2.54 -25.77 0.54
N TYR A 277 -1.24 -25.92 0.76
CA TYR A 277 -0.27 -24.86 0.49
C TYR A 277 0.83 -25.31 -0.46
N THR A 278 1.18 -24.42 -1.38
CA THR A 278 2.10 -24.73 -2.48
C THR A 278 3.50 -24.15 -2.28
N HIS A 279 3.67 -23.14 -1.43
CA HIS A 279 4.95 -22.47 -1.22
C HIS A 279 5.20 -22.20 0.26
N LEU A 280 6.33 -22.74 0.77
CA LEU A 280 6.82 -22.55 2.12
C LEU A 280 8.19 -21.88 2.13
N THR A 281 8.49 -21.14 3.20
CA THR A 281 9.87 -20.84 3.55
C THR A 281 10.18 -21.41 4.93
N LEU A 282 11.15 -22.32 4.97
CA LEU A 282 11.77 -22.77 6.20
C LEU A 282 12.79 -21.71 6.66
N PRO A 283 12.99 -21.54 7.97
CA PRO A 283 14.09 -20.71 8.46
C PRO A 283 15.41 -21.32 7.99
N THR A 284 16.09 -20.63 7.08
CA THR A 284 17.46 -21.01 6.67
C THR A 284 18.36 -20.97 7.90
N LYS A 285 18.83 -22.13 8.38
CA LYS A 285 19.98 -22.19 9.26
C LYS A 285 21.16 -21.55 8.53
N ARG A 286 21.81 -20.56 9.12
CA ARG A 286 23.20 -20.30 8.73
C ARG A 286 23.97 -21.59 8.97
N ILE A 287 24.50 -22.17 7.89
CA ILE A 287 25.65 -23.02 7.97
C ILE A 287 26.79 -22.04 8.29
N VAL A 288 27.26 -22.11 9.52
CA VAL A 288 28.46 -21.39 9.98
C VAL A 288 29.65 -22.16 9.45
#